data_ceb72b4f902155c30e69e0db25095dd2
#
_entry.id   ceb72b4f902155c30e69e0db25095dd2
#
_cell.length_a   1.000
_cell.length_b   1.000
_cell.length_c   1.000
_cell.angle_alpha   90.00
_cell.angle_beta   90.00
_cell.angle_gamma   90.00
#
_symmetry.space_group_name_H-M   'P 1'
#
loop_
_entity.id
_entity.type
_entity.pdbx_description
1 polymer ?
#
loop_
_entity_poly.entity_id
_entity_poly.type
_entity_poly.pdbx_seq_one_letter_code
_entity_poly.pdbx_strand_id
1 'polypeptide(L)'
;MRECPKCELCFPDESATCPTDSVPTRVSLPGSQLLAGRYFLESRLGRGAMGQVYLARDKKFDTRMVAVKTVRQDILSSDDLQEGEAIARFEREAQAAASIQHPNTVSVTDFGETSEGIFYLVMEYVEGETLHRLLRREGTLPVKRAVRLLRQIADGVDAAHDLNILHRDLKPANIFIMQKGKGGDGFVKVGDFGLAKIVNQTVTDASSNATPSSRGIIGTPEFMSPEQMQPEMGVDTRADLYALGTIAYLMLGGKTPFTGDLMQLVMQKIMHTPAPLSTIRSDIPTDVERVIMHALEIDPKKRPASVAIWMSELEEAAEDVDESKKAGVSRLVVLAPVNSEVYVNDERKGSVGSSGRVVLTNIPAGQHILRVSKAGERDDERVIEVREGANEQVIQAQLRPEHGTASQPSSSQGTSSAGAPQSSVMPGIVACSNCNSRFAEGVKFCGRCGSGSFIMVSPGEAGGTFPCPRCAARLQDGARFCGRCGLNTAPQVQPTSIAVGFTSTYQNPLPAQAERLCRRCGNNYPAHIKFCGRCGISL
;
A
#
# COMPACT_ATOMS: atom_id res chain seq x y z
N MET A 1 12.51 20.40 -36.72
CA MET A 1 11.91 19.05 -36.83
C MET A 1 10.40 19.14 -37.02
N ARG A 2 9.85 18.29 -37.86
CA ARG A 2 8.42 18.21 -38.18
C ARG A 2 7.80 16.90 -37.69
N GLU A 3 6.49 16.86 -37.51
CA GLU A 3 5.75 15.65 -37.14
C GLU A 3 4.54 15.44 -38.06
N CYS A 4 4.14 14.18 -38.25
CA CYS A 4 2.88 13.86 -38.88
C CYS A 4 1.72 14.00 -37.88
N PRO A 5 0.66 14.75 -38.18
CA PRO A 5 -0.48 14.88 -37.29
C PRO A 5 -1.31 13.60 -37.14
N LYS A 6 -1.11 12.59 -38.02
CA LYS A 6 -1.90 11.36 -38.02
C LYS A 6 -1.17 10.18 -37.37
N CYS A 7 0.08 9.85 -37.80
CA CYS A 7 0.85 8.74 -37.23
C CYS A 7 1.86 9.17 -36.16
N GLU A 8 1.98 10.47 -35.89
CA GLU A 8 2.86 11.06 -34.87
C GLU A 8 4.37 10.84 -35.10
N LEU A 9 4.77 10.25 -36.22
CA LEU A 9 6.17 10.07 -36.59
C LEU A 9 6.87 11.42 -36.79
N CYS A 10 8.12 11.47 -36.36
CA CYS A 10 9.00 12.64 -36.48
C CYS A 10 9.81 12.60 -37.78
N PHE A 11 10.02 13.76 -38.39
CA PHE A 11 10.70 13.94 -39.67
C PHE A 11 11.64 15.13 -39.64
N PRO A 12 12.69 15.14 -40.49
CA PRO A 12 13.49 16.34 -40.73
C PRO A 12 12.64 17.51 -41.26
N ASP A 13 13.17 18.73 -41.20
CA ASP A 13 12.43 19.94 -41.59
C ASP A 13 12.07 20.00 -43.07
N GLU A 14 12.83 19.32 -43.93
CA GLU A 14 12.60 19.24 -45.36
C GLU A 14 11.39 18.38 -45.74
N SER A 15 10.92 17.54 -44.81
CA SER A 15 9.82 16.61 -45.05
C SER A 15 8.46 17.27 -44.95
N ALA A 16 8.00 17.95 -46.00
CA ALA A 16 6.72 18.65 -46.04
C ALA A 16 5.50 17.75 -45.94
N THR A 17 5.63 16.47 -46.35
CA THR A 17 4.55 15.48 -46.42
C THR A 17 4.97 14.17 -45.75
N CYS A 18 4.07 13.57 -44.94
CA CYS A 18 4.31 12.25 -44.33
C CYS A 18 4.37 11.15 -45.42
N PRO A 19 5.45 10.36 -45.50
CA PRO A 19 5.55 9.27 -46.49
C PRO A 19 4.51 8.16 -46.26
N THR A 20 4.09 7.94 -45.01
CA THR A 20 3.14 6.86 -44.67
C THR A 20 1.69 7.27 -44.87
N ASP A 21 1.35 8.48 -44.45
CA ASP A 21 -0.06 8.94 -44.40
C ASP A 21 -0.42 9.88 -45.56
N SER A 22 0.56 10.36 -46.30
CA SER A 22 0.40 11.33 -47.42
C SER A 22 -0.28 12.64 -46.98
N VAL A 23 -0.18 13.01 -45.69
CA VAL A 23 -0.69 14.27 -45.16
C VAL A 23 0.44 15.27 -44.91
N PRO A 24 0.16 16.59 -44.96
CA PRO A 24 1.16 17.60 -44.64
C PRO A 24 1.67 17.43 -43.20
N THR A 25 2.99 17.46 -43.03
CA THR A 25 3.61 17.50 -41.71
C THR A 25 3.54 18.91 -41.13
N ARG A 26 3.66 19.04 -39.81
CA ARG A 26 3.70 20.32 -39.11
C ARG A 26 4.99 20.47 -38.32
N VAL A 27 5.45 21.70 -38.12
CA VAL A 27 6.57 21.99 -37.23
C VAL A 27 6.18 21.60 -35.80
N SER A 28 7.00 20.80 -35.16
CA SER A 28 6.76 20.30 -33.80
C SER A 28 7.78 20.84 -32.80
N LEU A 29 9.05 20.86 -33.18
CA LEU A 29 10.14 21.32 -32.36
C LEU A 29 11.14 22.10 -33.23
N PRO A 30 11.70 23.26 -32.79
CA PRO A 30 12.82 23.86 -33.49
C PRO A 30 14.05 22.94 -33.48
N GLY A 31 14.91 23.08 -34.48
CA GLY A 31 16.15 22.31 -34.59
C GLY A 31 15.98 20.94 -35.26
N SER A 32 17.01 20.13 -35.19
CA SER A 32 17.10 18.84 -35.87
C SER A 32 16.30 17.73 -35.14
N GLN A 33 16.06 16.63 -35.86
CA GLN A 33 15.47 15.41 -35.29
C GLN A 33 16.41 14.71 -34.29
N LEU A 34 17.72 15.05 -34.33
CA LEU A 34 18.71 14.56 -33.38
C LEU A 34 18.88 15.59 -32.24
N LEU A 35 18.14 15.41 -31.15
CA LEU A 35 18.18 16.28 -29.99
C LEU A 35 19.50 16.13 -29.23
N ALA A 36 20.12 17.23 -28.86
CA ALA A 36 21.39 17.30 -28.14
C ALA A 36 22.52 16.42 -28.75
N GLY A 37 22.50 16.20 -30.07
CA GLY A 37 23.47 15.35 -30.77
C GLY A 37 23.42 13.85 -30.39
N ARG A 38 22.43 13.42 -29.61
CA ARG A 38 22.38 12.07 -29.05
C ARG A 38 21.03 11.36 -29.21
N TYR A 39 19.93 12.03 -28.98
CA TYR A 39 18.60 11.42 -28.91
C TYR A 39 17.85 11.61 -30.23
N PHE A 40 17.76 10.56 -31.04
CA PHE A 40 17.04 10.59 -32.29
C PHE A 40 15.54 10.40 -32.05
N LEU A 41 14.76 11.46 -32.25
CA LEU A 41 13.32 11.50 -32.02
C LEU A 41 12.58 10.71 -33.11
N GLU A 42 11.89 9.61 -32.75
CA GLU A 42 11.20 8.73 -33.70
C GLU A 42 9.73 9.08 -33.85
N SER A 43 9.03 9.27 -32.74
CA SER A 43 7.60 9.61 -32.75
C SER A 43 7.21 10.37 -31.50
N ARG A 44 6.12 11.11 -31.56
CA ARG A 44 5.54 11.75 -30.40
C ARG A 44 4.68 10.77 -29.59
N LEU A 45 4.94 10.62 -28.30
CA LEU A 45 4.15 9.81 -27.35
C LEU A 45 3.00 10.59 -26.74
N GLY A 46 3.15 11.91 -26.58
CA GLY A 46 2.12 12.76 -25.96
C GLY A 46 2.42 14.25 -26.05
N ARG A 47 1.38 15.04 -25.81
CA ARG A 47 1.44 16.50 -25.67
C ARG A 47 0.73 16.89 -24.39
N GLY A 48 1.36 17.70 -23.56
CA GLY A 48 0.81 18.25 -22.33
C GLY A 48 0.97 19.76 -22.24
N ALA A 49 0.47 20.34 -21.16
CA ALA A 49 0.58 21.80 -20.91
C ALA A 49 2.05 22.25 -20.83
N MET A 50 2.94 21.40 -20.31
CA MET A 50 4.35 21.71 -20.07
C MET A 50 5.25 21.46 -21.29
N GLY A 51 4.78 20.76 -22.32
CA GLY A 51 5.59 20.40 -23.47
C GLY A 51 5.16 19.12 -24.15
N GLN A 52 6.07 18.48 -24.82
CA GLN A 52 5.84 17.27 -25.60
C GLN A 52 6.76 16.12 -25.14
N VAL A 53 6.26 14.88 -25.24
CA VAL A 53 7.04 13.68 -24.94
C VAL A 53 7.22 12.91 -26.23
N TYR A 54 8.45 12.53 -26.52
CA TYR A 54 8.84 11.79 -27.72
C TYR A 54 9.43 10.43 -27.36
N LEU A 55 9.15 9.41 -28.15
CA LEU A 55 9.94 8.20 -28.22
C LEU A 55 11.22 8.53 -28.97
N ALA A 56 12.36 8.20 -28.40
CA ALA A 56 13.64 8.47 -29.00
C ALA A 56 14.58 7.26 -28.87
N ARG A 57 15.52 7.19 -29.81
CA ARG A 57 16.63 6.23 -29.78
C ARG A 57 17.88 6.92 -29.28
N ASP A 58 18.51 6.36 -28.24
CA ASP A 58 19.81 6.83 -27.78
C ASP A 58 20.91 6.36 -28.73
N LYS A 59 21.46 7.27 -29.52
CA LYS A 59 22.52 6.96 -30.52
C LYS A 59 23.83 6.47 -29.90
N LYS A 60 24.03 6.67 -28.60
CA LYS A 60 25.18 6.12 -27.88
C LYS A 60 24.99 4.62 -27.57
N PHE A 61 23.72 4.18 -27.47
CA PHE A 61 23.32 2.79 -27.23
C PHE A 61 22.20 2.42 -28.21
N ASP A 62 22.55 2.04 -29.43
CA ASP A 62 21.65 1.91 -30.61
C ASP A 62 20.35 1.12 -30.38
N THR A 63 20.32 0.22 -29.41
CA THR A 63 19.15 -0.58 -29.07
C THR A 63 18.29 0.03 -27.96
N ARG A 64 18.76 1.13 -27.31
CA ARG A 64 18.07 1.70 -26.16
C ARG A 64 17.03 2.72 -26.61
N MET A 65 15.77 2.40 -26.35
CA MET A 65 14.67 3.36 -26.47
C MET A 65 14.49 4.13 -25.18
N VAL A 66 14.25 5.43 -25.29
CA VAL A 66 14.01 6.35 -24.17
C VAL A 66 12.81 7.24 -24.46
N ALA A 67 12.18 7.76 -23.43
CA ALA A 67 11.19 8.83 -23.55
C ALA A 67 11.89 10.18 -23.30
N VAL A 68 11.73 11.11 -24.21
CA VAL A 68 12.30 12.46 -24.11
C VAL A 68 11.18 13.47 -23.97
N LYS A 69 11.09 14.13 -22.80
CA LYS A 69 10.15 15.20 -22.54
C LYS A 69 10.83 16.55 -22.78
N THR A 70 10.29 17.32 -23.72
CA THR A 70 10.74 18.69 -23.99
C THR A 70 9.89 19.66 -23.21
N VAL A 71 10.52 20.69 -22.64
CA VAL A 71 9.85 21.73 -21.87
C VAL A 71 9.90 23.03 -22.66
N ARG A 72 8.78 23.72 -22.75
CA ARG A 72 8.67 24.98 -23.49
C ARG A 72 9.35 26.10 -22.70
N GLN A 73 10.16 26.91 -23.41
CA GLN A 73 10.89 28.02 -22.80
C GLN A 73 9.96 29.13 -22.26
N ASP A 74 8.84 29.38 -22.92
CA ASP A 74 7.82 30.35 -22.48
C ASP A 74 7.12 29.98 -21.15
N ILE A 75 7.20 28.71 -20.75
CA ILE A 75 6.72 28.25 -19.45
C ILE A 75 7.75 28.48 -18.35
N LEU A 76 9.04 28.49 -18.71
CA LEU A 76 10.14 28.70 -17.78
C LEU A 76 10.45 30.19 -17.58
N SER A 77 10.20 31.04 -18.57
CA SER A 77 10.37 32.47 -18.54
C SER A 77 9.02 33.15 -18.26
N SER A 78 8.65 33.36 -17.00
CA SER A 78 7.67 34.36 -16.62
C SER A 78 8.34 35.74 -16.63
N ASP A 79 7.60 36.80 -16.99
CA ASP A 79 8.10 38.16 -17.15
C ASP A 79 8.88 38.74 -15.95
N ASP A 80 8.80 38.06 -14.77
CA ASP A 80 9.41 38.50 -13.51
C ASP A 80 10.65 37.67 -13.09
N LEU A 81 11.04 36.60 -13.81
CA LEU A 81 12.19 35.76 -13.48
C LEU A 81 13.37 36.07 -14.41
N GLN A 82 14.56 36.26 -13.83
CA GLN A 82 15.80 36.29 -14.62
C GLN A 82 16.02 34.91 -15.27
N GLU A 83 16.41 34.91 -16.54
CA GLU A 83 16.56 33.69 -17.38
C GLU A 83 17.38 32.57 -16.68
N GLY A 84 18.44 32.95 -15.94
CA GLY A 84 19.26 32.00 -15.17
C GLY A 84 18.56 31.33 -13.97
N GLU A 85 17.51 31.93 -13.41
CA GLU A 85 16.78 31.36 -12.27
C GLU A 85 15.82 30.24 -12.71
N ALA A 86 15.23 30.40 -13.88
CA ALA A 86 14.37 29.37 -14.47
C ALA A 86 15.17 28.10 -14.83
N ILE A 87 16.37 28.27 -15.38
CA ILE A 87 17.31 27.18 -15.69
C ILE A 87 17.70 26.45 -14.41
N ALA A 88 18.18 27.17 -13.40
CA ALA A 88 18.61 26.59 -12.13
C ALA A 88 17.46 25.87 -11.38
N ARG A 89 16.21 26.31 -11.59
CA ARG A 89 15.02 25.63 -11.06
C ARG A 89 14.74 24.33 -11.79
N PHE A 90 14.78 24.35 -13.13
CA PHE A 90 14.61 23.14 -13.95
C PHE A 90 15.65 22.09 -13.59
N GLU A 91 16.92 22.46 -13.50
CA GLU A 91 18.02 21.55 -13.14
C GLU A 91 17.83 20.92 -11.76
N ARG A 92 17.44 21.70 -10.75
CA ARG A 92 17.16 21.19 -9.40
C ARG A 92 16.03 20.17 -9.36
N GLU A 93 14.93 20.45 -10.04
CA GLU A 93 13.79 19.52 -10.07
C GLU A 93 14.11 18.26 -10.91
N ALA A 94 14.88 18.40 -11.99
CA ALA A 94 15.38 17.28 -12.78
C ALA A 94 16.35 16.39 -11.98
N GLN A 95 17.27 16.98 -11.22
CA GLN A 95 18.17 16.26 -10.30
C GLN A 95 17.41 15.55 -9.19
N ALA A 96 16.40 16.21 -8.61
CA ALA A 96 15.53 15.59 -7.61
C ALA A 96 14.79 14.38 -8.20
N ALA A 97 14.17 14.52 -9.38
CA ALA A 97 13.52 13.40 -10.05
C ALA A 97 14.49 12.26 -10.38
N ALA A 98 15.73 12.56 -10.79
CA ALA A 98 16.76 11.58 -11.08
C ALA A 98 17.28 10.83 -9.84
N SER A 99 17.13 11.41 -8.65
CA SER A 99 17.54 10.76 -7.39
C SER A 99 16.58 9.64 -6.94
N ILE A 100 15.36 9.61 -7.47
CA ILE A 100 14.38 8.57 -7.12
C ILE A 100 14.75 7.26 -7.83
N GLN A 101 15.18 6.27 -7.05
CA GLN A 101 15.55 4.95 -7.55
C GLN A 101 14.66 3.88 -6.94
N HIS A 102 13.57 3.56 -7.60
CA HIS A 102 12.64 2.53 -7.16
C HIS A 102 12.08 1.75 -8.38
N PRO A 103 11.84 0.43 -8.28
CA PRO A 103 11.29 -0.34 -9.39
C PRO A 103 9.94 0.19 -9.90
N ASN A 104 9.12 0.76 -9.02
CA ASN A 104 7.81 1.32 -9.36
C ASN A 104 7.85 2.82 -9.74
N THR A 105 9.01 3.39 -10.01
CA THR A 105 9.16 4.75 -10.57
C THR A 105 9.79 4.71 -11.94
N VAL A 106 9.44 5.67 -12.79
CA VAL A 106 10.10 5.88 -14.08
C VAL A 106 11.43 6.59 -13.83
N SER A 107 12.55 5.94 -14.19
CA SER A 107 13.87 6.48 -13.95
C SER A 107 14.20 7.62 -14.91
N VAL A 108 14.67 8.75 -14.37
CA VAL A 108 15.27 9.84 -15.15
C VAL A 108 16.75 9.51 -15.35
N THR A 109 17.21 9.56 -16.61
CA THR A 109 18.58 9.14 -16.97
C THR A 109 19.46 10.25 -17.50
N ASP A 110 18.87 11.36 -17.96
CA ASP A 110 19.59 12.51 -18.48
C ASP A 110 18.67 13.73 -18.52
N PHE A 111 19.24 14.94 -18.51
CA PHE A 111 18.52 16.19 -18.72
C PHE A 111 19.49 17.25 -19.21
N GLY A 112 18.99 18.31 -19.81
CA GLY A 112 19.83 19.42 -20.27
C GLY A 112 19.07 20.42 -21.12
N GLU A 113 19.85 21.29 -21.76
CA GLU A 113 19.40 22.30 -22.71
C GLU A 113 20.11 22.11 -24.05
N THR A 114 19.42 22.31 -25.15
CA THR A 114 20.01 22.30 -26.49
C THR A 114 20.56 23.70 -26.86
N SER A 115 21.36 23.79 -27.93
CA SER A 115 21.83 25.05 -28.49
C SER A 115 20.70 25.98 -28.93
N GLU A 116 19.53 25.45 -29.20
CA GLU A 116 18.31 26.16 -29.59
C GLU A 116 17.48 26.60 -28.38
N GLY A 117 17.96 26.44 -27.15
CA GLY A 117 17.23 26.80 -25.92
C GLY A 117 16.09 25.85 -25.53
N ILE A 118 16.11 24.60 -26.01
CA ILE A 118 15.09 23.60 -25.65
C ILE A 118 15.55 22.83 -24.43
N PHE A 119 14.80 22.91 -23.35
CA PHE A 119 15.00 22.07 -22.18
C PHE A 119 14.42 20.70 -22.40
N TYR A 120 15.16 19.67 -21.99
CA TYR A 120 14.72 18.28 -22.14
C TYR A 120 15.07 17.44 -20.92
N LEU A 121 14.21 16.45 -20.69
CA LEU A 121 14.39 15.42 -19.68
C LEU A 121 14.30 14.05 -20.39
N VAL A 122 15.29 13.21 -20.17
CA VAL A 122 15.35 11.85 -20.74
C VAL A 122 15.02 10.86 -19.63
N MET A 123 14.05 10.00 -19.91
CA MET A 123 13.60 9.02 -18.97
C MET A 123 13.47 7.64 -19.62
N GLU A 124 13.37 6.62 -18.79
CA GLU A 124 13.06 5.26 -19.21
C GLU A 124 11.79 5.24 -20.08
N TYR A 125 11.86 4.58 -21.24
CA TYR A 125 10.66 4.30 -22.01
C TYR A 125 9.96 3.07 -21.43
N VAL A 126 8.73 3.26 -20.96
CA VAL A 126 7.91 2.20 -20.37
C VAL A 126 7.01 1.63 -21.47
N GLU A 127 7.28 0.40 -21.89
CA GLU A 127 6.45 -0.30 -22.85
C GLU A 127 5.19 -0.85 -22.17
N GLY A 128 4.04 -0.23 -22.45
CA GLY A 128 2.77 -0.58 -21.81
C GLY A 128 1.67 0.43 -22.09
N GLU A 129 0.62 0.37 -21.28
CA GLU A 129 -0.47 1.35 -21.32
C GLU A 129 -0.53 2.17 -20.03
N THR A 130 -1.13 3.35 -20.07
CA THR A 130 -1.40 4.13 -18.85
C THR A 130 -2.61 3.56 -18.11
N LEU A 131 -2.67 3.76 -16.78
CA LEU A 131 -3.85 3.44 -15.98
C LEU A 131 -5.11 4.15 -16.53
N HIS A 132 -4.95 5.34 -17.10
CA HIS A 132 -6.04 6.04 -17.78
C HIS A 132 -6.61 5.23 -18.96
N ARG A 133 -5.76 4.65 -19.81
CA ARG A 133 -6.19 3.82 -20.94
C ARG A 133 -6.82 2.51 -20.45
N LEU A 134 -6.23 1.89 -19.44
CA LEU A 134 -6.77 0.69 -18.80
C LEU A 134 -8.20 0.94 -18.31
N LEU A 135 -8.43 2.01 -17.53
CA LEU A 135 -9.74 2.33 -16.96
C LEU A 135 -10.76 2.71 -18.04
N ARG A 136 -10.33 3.38 -19.10
CA ARG A 136 -11.22 3.63 -20.25
C ARG A 136 -11.65 2.37 -20.98
N ARG A 137 -10.82 1.35 -21.01
CA ARG A 137 -11.07 0.06 -21.68
C ARG A 137 -11.91 -0.87 -20.79
N GLU A 138 -11.60 -0.95 -19.51
CA GLU A 138 -12.18 -1.94 -18.58
C GLU A 138 -13.28 -1.36 -17.68
N GLY A 139 -13.36 -0.05 -17.53
CA GLY A 139 -14.26 0.60 -16.57
C GLY A 139 -13.77 0.45 -15.14
N THR A 140 -14.60 -0.12 -14.27
CA THR A 140 -14.25 -0.37 -12.88
C THR A 140 -13.43 -1.65 -12.72
N LEU A 141 -12.55 -1.67 -11.71
CA LEU A 141 -11.74 -2.84 -11.40
C LEU A 141 -12.31 -3.61 -10.21
N PRO A 142 -12.06 -4.94 -10.15
CA PRO A 142 -12.28 -5.72 -8.93
C PRO A 142 -11.41 -5.18 -7.78
N VAL A 143 -11.94 -5.18 -6.54
CA VAL A 143 -11.25 -4.62 -5.36
C VAL A 143 -9.82 -5.14 -5.21
N LYS A 144 -9.62 -6.47 -5.26
CA LYS A 144 -8.29 -7.08 -5.13
C LYS A 144 -7.30 -6.63 -6.20
N ARG A 145 -7.76 -6.47 -7.44
CA ARG A 145 -6.89 -6.00 -8.52
C ARG A 145 -6.54 -4.53 -8.34
N ALA A 146 -7.51 -3.71 -7.93
CA ALA A 146 -7.29 -2.31 -7.62
C ALA A 146 -6.26 -2.15 -6.49
N VAL A 147 -6.39 -2.90 -5.40
CA VAL A 147 -5.46 -2.87 -4.25
C VAL A 147 -4.05 -3.29 -4.66
N ARG A 148 -3.88 -4.36 -5.48
CA ARG A 148 -2.55 -4.78 -5.96
C ARG A 148 -1.87 -3.74 -6.86
N LEU A 149 -2.61 -3.02 -7.68
CA LEU A 149 -2.07 -1.93 -8.48
C LEU A 149 -1.75 -0.72 -7.60
N LEU A 150 -2.64 -0.36 -6.66
CA LEU A 150 -2.43 0.72 -5.70
C LEU A 150 -1.22 0.48 -4.81
N ARG A 151 -0.95 -0.77 -4.40
CA ARG A 151 0.26 -1.12 -3.64
C ARG A 151 1.52 -0.69 -4.39
N GLN A 152 1.65 -1.06 -5.66
CA GLN A 152 2.81 -0.70 -6.47
C GLN A 152 2.92 0.81 -6.72
N ILE A 153 1.78 1.50 -6.90
CA ILE A 153 1.77 2.96 -7.04
C ILE A 153 2.23 3.61 -5.74
N ALA A 154 1.71 3.15 -4.61
CA ALA A 154 2.05 3.63 -3.27
C ALA A 154 3.53 3.46 -2.96
N ASP A 155 4.12 2.30 -3.28
CA ASP A 155 5.55 2.02 -3.10
C ASP A 155 6.43 3.01 -3.87
N GLY A 156 6.06 3.32 -5.12
CA GLY A 156 6.77 4.32 -5.92
C GLY A 156 6.64 5.74 -5.38
N VAL A 157 5.47 6.11 -4.86
CA VAL A 157 5.22 7.44 -4.27
C VAL A 157 5.92 7.58 -2.92
N ASP A 158 5.87 6.55 -2.08
CA ASP A 158 6.51 6.54 -0.76
C ASP A 158 8.03 6.65 -0.88
N ALA A 159 8.64 5.95 -1.85
CA ALA A 159 10.07 6.07 -2.14
C ALA A 159 10.50 7.51 -2.54
N ALA A 160 9.63 8.28 -3.19
CA ALA A 160 9.88 9.70 -3.46
C ALA A 160 9.71 10.56 -2.19
N HIS A 161 8.72 10.24 -1.36
CA HIS A 161 8.46 10.91 -0.08
C HIS A 161 9.61 10.75 0.91
N ASP A 162 10.29 9.60 0.94
CA ASP A 162 11.51 9.37 1.73
C ASP A 162 12.64 10.34 1.37
N LEU A 163 12.67 10.80 0.13
CA LEU A 163 13.60 11.83 -0.36
C LEU A 163 13.04 13.27 -0.23
N ASN A 164 11.88 13.45 0.42
CA ASN A 164 11.15 14.71 0.51
C ASN A 164 10.71 15.26 -0.85
N ILE A 165 10.47 14.39 -1.83
CA ILE A 165 10.01 14.76 -3.18
C ILE A 165 8.52 14.42 -3.27
N LEU A 166 7.69 15.46 -3.49
CA LEU A 166 6.26 15.30 -3.73
C LEU A 166 6.00 15.17 -5.23
N HIS A 167 5.05 14.32 -5.59
CA HIS A 167 4.65 14.16 -7.00
C HIS A 167 3.84 15.36 -7.53
N ARG A 168 2.85 15.84 -6.77
CA ARG A 168 1.99 17.01 -7.01
C ARG A 168 1.04 16.96 -8.22
N ASP A 169 1.25 16.07 -9.18
CA ASP A 169 0.38 15.85 -10.36
C ASP A 169 0.12 14.35 -10.55
N LEU A 170 -0.16 13.64 -9.44
CA LEU A 170 -0.45 12.22 -9.48
C LEU A 170 -1.83 11.98 -10.07
N LYS A 171 -1.88 11.24 -11.20
CA LYS A 171 -3.10 10.96 -11.97
C LYS A 171 -2.93 9.69 -12.80
N PRO A 172 -4.02 9.06 -13.29
CA PRO A 172 -3.93 7.83 -14.08
C PRO A 172 -3.12 7.93 -15.37
N ALA A 173 -2.94 9.13 -15.94
CA ALA A 173 -2.13 9.35 -17.13
C ALA A 173 -0.61 9.23 -16.86
N ASN A 174 -0.18 9.46 -15.61
CA ASN A 174 1.23 9.38 -15.18
C ASN A 174 1.58 8.01 -14.54
N ILE A 175 0.66 7.06 -14.56
CA ILE A 175 0.83 5.71 -14.06
C ILE A 175 0.84 4.75 -15.24
N PHE A 176 1.96 4.07 -15.44
CA PHE A 176 2.20 3.14 -16.55
C PHE A 176 2.08 1.70 -16.06
N ILE A 177 1.42 0.86 -16.86
CA ILE A 177 1.20 -0.56 -16.57
C ILE A 177 1.83 -1.37 -17.67
N MET A 178 2.91 -2.08 -17.33
CA MET A 178 3.60 -3.01 -18.22
C MET A 178 2.92 -4.37 -18.13
N GLN A 179 2.45 -4.90 -19.25
CA GLN A 179 1.85 -6.24 -19.30
C GLN A 179 2.96 -7.30 -19.29
N LYS A 180 3.09 -8.08 -18.23
CA LYS A 180 3.94 -9.27 -18.18
C LYS A 180 3.09 -10.53 -18.37
N GLY A 181 3.04 -11.04 -19.61
CA GLY A 181 2.46 -12.35 -19.92
C GLY A 181 0.92 -12.44 -19.83
N LYS A 182 0.35 -13.60 -20.15
CA LYS A 182 -1.08 -13.86 -20.06
C LYS A 182 -1.47 -14.07 -18.59
N GLY A 183 -2.29 -13.15 -18.02
CA GLY A 183 -2.96 -13.34 -16.73
C GLY A 183 -2.36 -12.64 -15.52
N GLY A 184 -1.33 -11.78 -15.67
CA GLY A 184 -0.82 -10.94 -14.55
C GLY A 184 -1.48 -9.56 -14.52
N ASP A 185 -1.59 -8.96 -13.32
CA ASP A 185 -2.16 -7.61 -13.14
C ASP A 185 -1.29 -6.49 -13.73
N GLY A 186 -0.10 -6.83 -14.24
CA GLY A 186 0.89 -5.89 -14.76
C GLY A 186 1.87 -5.40 -13.68
N PHE A 187 2.99 -4.85 -14.16
CA PHE A 187 3.97 -4.18 -13.33
C PHE A 187 3.79 -2.65 -13.48
N VAL A 188 3.71 -1.93 -12.37
CA VAL A 188 3.40 -0.50 -12.37
C VAL A 188 4.66 0.35 -12.27
N LYS A 189 4.70 1.44 -13.04
CA LYS A 189 5.68 2.51 -12.90
C LYS A 189 4.98 3.87 -12.84
N VAL A 190 5.33 4.68 -11.85
CA VAL A 190 4.85 6.06 -11.67
C VAL A 190 5.86 7.01 -12.31
N GLY A 191 5.39 7.88 -13.20
CA GLY A 191 6.22 8.86 -13.91
C GLY A 191 5.86 10.31 -13.59
N ASP A 192 6.67 11.23 -14.09
CA ASP A 192 6.49 12.69 -13.99
C ASP A 192 6.54 13.26 -12.56
N PHE A 193 7.41 12.74 -11.69
CA PHE A 193 7.65 13.30 -10.36
C PHE A 193 8.23 14.73 -10.40
N GLY A 194 7.69 15.60 -9.54
CA GLY A 194 8.27 16.91 -9.19
C GLY A 194 8.15 18.02 -10.24
N LEU A 195 7.92 17.68 -11.52
CA LEU A 195 7.91 18.66 -12.61
C LEU A 195 6.79 19.71 -12.50
N ALA A 196 5.72 19.41 -11.78
CA ALA A 196 4.62 20.36 -11.54
C ALA A 196 5.04 21.59 -10.70
N LYS A 197 6.08 21.46 -9.89
CA LYS A 197 6.60 22.57 -9.06
C LYS A 197 7.25 23.67 -9.91
N ILE A 198 7.89 23.30 -11.02
CA ILE A 198 8.51 24.25 -11.95
C ILE A 198 7.47 25.26 -12.45
N VAL A 199 6.25 24.78 -12.72
CA VAL A 199 5.19 25.59 -13.33
C VAL A 199 4.35 26.34 -12.30
N ASN A 200 4.02 25.70 -11.16
CA ASN A 200 3.14 26.30 -10.16
C ASN A 200 3.76 27.49 -9.40
N GLN A 201 5.08 27.51 -9.19
CA GLN A 201 5.75 28.63 -8.52
C GLN A 201 5.92 29.86 -9.41
N THR A 202 6.01 29.70 -10.74
CA THR A 202 6.04 30.83 -11.66
C THR A 202 4.71 31.59 -11.69
N VAL A 203 3.59 30.92 -11.36
CA VAL A 203 2.25 31.54 -11.33
C VAL A 203 1.95 32.23 -9.99
N THR A 204 2.60 31.80 -8.88
CA THR A 204 2.38 32.40 -7.55
C THR A 204 3.19 33.65 -7.31
N ASP A 205 4.36 33.79 -7.96
CA ASP A 205 5.24 34.97 -7.79
C ASP A 205 4.81 36.17 -8.66
N ALA A 206 4.05 35.94 -9.73
CA ALA A 206 3.54 36.97 -10.61
C ALA A 206 2.24 37.58 -10.09
N SER A 207 2.34 38.71 -9.44
CA SER A 207 1.30 39.69 -9.07
C SER A 207 0.28 39.33 -7.99
N SER A 208 0.36 40.04 -6.88
CA SER A 208 -0.53 40.05 -5.73
C SER A 208 -1.98 40.54 -5.98
N ASN A 209 -2.36 40.85 -7.20
CA ASN A 209 -3.64 41.50 -7.54
C ASN A 209 -4.53 40.76 -8.57
N ALA A 210 -4.19 39.52 -8.97
CA ALA A 210 -5.02 38.77 -9.91
C ALA A 210 -6.06 37.91 -9.19
N THR A 211 -7.30 37.92 -9.69
CA THR A 211 -8.39 37.06 -9.20
C THR A 211 -8.06 35.58 -9.39
N PRO A 212 -8.58 34.64 -8.55
CA PRO A 212 -8.32 33.20 -8.68
C PRO A 212 -8.61 32.60 -10.06
N SER A 213 -9.49 33.23 -10.83
CA SER A 213 -9.85 32.82 -12.20
C SER A 213 -8.82 33.18 -13.26
N SER A 214 -7.86 34.09 -12.98
CA SER A 214 -6.77 34.47 -13.89
C SER A 214 -5.45 33.79 -13.55
N ARG A 215 -5.33 33.16 -12.37
CA ARG A 215 -4.22 32.28 -12.01
C ARG A 215 -4.49 30.92 -12.63
N GLY A 216 -3.86 30.61 -13.76
CA GLY A 216 -4.02 29.33 -14.43
C GLY A 216 -3.68 28.17 -13.51
N ILE A 217 -4.68 27.46 -12.96
CA ILE A 217 -4.47 26.18 -12.29
C ILE A 217 -3.94 25.21 -13.34
N ILE A 218 -2.63 24.94 -13.30
CA ILE A 218 -1.97 24.02 -14.23
C ILE A 218 -1.98 22.63 -13.61
N GLY A 219 -2.65 21.70 -14.29
CA GLY A 219 -2.78 20.32 -13.86
C GLY A 219 -4.14 19.76 -14.23
N THR A 220 -4.42 18.56 -13.71
CA THR A 220 -5.69 17.88 -13.85
C THR A 220 -6.48 18.06 -12.55
N PRO A 221 -7.38 19.07 -12.47
CA PRO A 221 -7.96 19.52 -11.20
C PRO A 221 -8.77 18.45 -10.48
N GLU A 222 -9.21 17.41 -11.20
CA GLU A 222 -9.93 16.27 -10.62
C GLU A 222 -9.13 15.51 -9.56
N PHE A 223 -7.78 15.47 -9.69
CA PHE A 223 -6.88 14.73 -8.77
C PHE A 223 -6.19 15.63 -7.76
N MET A 224 -6.20 16.95 -7.94
CA MET A 224 -5.59 17.89 -7.00
C MET A 224 -6.26 17.83 -5.64
N SER A 225 -5.49 17.97 -4.58
CA SER A 225 -6.00 18.09 -3.22
C SER A 225 -6.56 19.49 -2.95
N PRO A 226 -7.46 19.65 -1.94
CA PRO A 226 -8.02 20.96 -1.58
C PRO A 226 -6.95 22.02 -1.27
N GLU A 227 -5.87 21.64 -0.57
CA GLU A 227 -4.77 22.54 -0.21
C GLU A 227 -3.92 22.96 -1.42
N GLN A 228 -3.82 22.14 -2.46
CA GLN A 228 -3.16 22.53 -3.71
C GLN A 228 -3.94 23.62 -4.48
N MET A 229 -5.23 23.73 -4.23
CA MET A 229 -6.11 24.75 -4.82
C MET A 229 -6.12 26.05 -4.01
N GLN A 230 -5.51 26.06 -2.83
CA GLN A 230 -5.46 27.21 -1.92
C GLN A 230 -3.98 27.62 -1.72
N PRO A 231 -3.51 28.71 -2.39
CA PRO A 231 -2.10 29.08 -2.39
C PRO A 231 -1.50 29.38 -1.02
N GLU A 232 -2.34 29.70 -0.04
CA GLU A 232 -1.94 30.07 1.33
C GLU A 232 -1.67 28.86 2.23
N MET A 233 -2.11 27.67 1.79
CA MET A 233 -1.91 26.42 2.53
C MET A 233 -0.62 25.73 2.11
N GLY A 234 0.21 25.35 3.09
CA GLY A 234 1.39 24.52 2.83
C GLY A 234 0.98 23.14 2.31
N VAL A 235 1.63 22.69 1.25
CA VAL A 235 1.40 21.37 0.63
C VAL A 235 2.47 20.40 1.11
N ASP A 236 2.06 19.29 1.73
CA ASP A 236 2.93 18.19 2.17
C ASP A 236 2.60 16.87 1.43
N THR A 237 3.20 15.76 1.87
CA THR A 237 3.01 14.42 1.28
C THR A 237 1.56 13.95 1.26
N ARG A 238 0.70 14.48 2.10
CA ARG A 238 -0.73 14.15 2.17
C ARG A 238 -1.52 14.68 0.98
N ALA A 239 -0.95 15.59 0.18
CA ALA A 239 -1.55 15.98 -1.09
C ALA A 239 -1.51 14.83 -2.11
N ASP A 240 -0.39 14.11 -2.20
CA ASP A 240 -0.28 12.92 -3.05
C ASP A 240 -1.14 11.76 -2.53
N LEU A 241 -1.29 11.64 -1.20
CA LEU A 241 -2.22 10.67 -0.60
C LEU A 241 -3.68 10.95 -1.00
N TYR A 242 -4.11 12.21 -1.03
CA TYR A 242 -5.44 12.59 -1.53
C TYR A 242 -5.61 12.20 -3.01
N ALA A 243 -4.59 12.41 -3.84
CA ALA A 243 -4.60 11.99 -5.23
C ALA A 243 -4.69 10.46 -5.37
N LEU A 244 -3.97 9.70 -4.53
CA LEU A 244 -4.10 8.23 -4.45
C LEU A 244 -5.51 7.80 -4.05
N GLY A 245 -6.10 8.43 -3.05
CA GLY A 245 -7.50 8.20 -2.67
C GLY A 245 -8.47 8.47 -3.81
N THR A 246 -8.25 9.56 -4.58
CA THR A 246 -9.04 9.90 -5.77
C THR A 246 -8.89 8.84 -6.87
N ILE A 247 -7.66 8.33 -7.10
CA ILE A 247 -7.39 7.26 -8.06
C ILE A 247 -8.07 5.95 -7.61
N ALA A 248 -7.98 5.59 -6.33
CA ALA A 248 -8.65 4.42 -5.78
C ALA A 248 -10.18 4.50 -5.95
N TYR A 249 -10.75 5.66 -5.64
CA TYR A 249 -12.17 5.93 -5.85
C TYR A 249 -12.58 5.75 -7.33
N LEU A 250 -11.78 6.29 -8.26
CA LEU A 250 -12.01 6.14 -9.70
C LEU A 250 -11.88 4.68 -10.15
N MET A 251 -10.87 3.95 -9.67
CA MET A 251 -10.64 2.53 -10.04
C MET A 251 -11.82 1.65 -9.63
N LEU A 252 -12.43 1.92 -8.50
CA LEU A 252 -13.55 1.13 -7.96
C LEU A 252 -14.91 1.65 -8.41
N GLY A 253 -15.11 2.97 -8.42
CA GLY A 253 -16.40 3.60 -8.72
C GLY A 253 -16.61 3.98 -10.19
N GLY A 254 -15.55 3.95 -11.02
CA GLY A 254 -15.61 4.28 -12.45
C GLY A 254 -15.71 5.79 -12.76
N LYS A 255 -15.76 6.64 -11.74
CA LYS A 255 -15.76 8.10 -11.86
C LYS A 255 -14.99 8.72 -10.70
N THR A 256 -14.50 9.96 -10.89
CA THR A 256 -13.86 10.73 -9.82
C THR A 256 -14.89 11.16 -8.76
N PRO A 257 -14.46 11.40 -7.50
CA PRO A 257 -15.34 11.82 -6.40
C PRO A 257 -16.15 13.08 -6.74
N PHE A 258 -15.53 14.01 -7.46
CA PHE A 258 -16.11 15.28 -7.88
C PHE A 258 -15.95 15.48 -9.38
N THR A 259 -16.93 16.12 -10.00
CA THR A 259 -16.98 16.38 -11.45
C THR A 259 -17.57 17.77 -11.71
N GLY A 260 -17.21 18.39 -12.83
CA GLY A 260 -17.70 19.70 -13.21
C GLY A 260 -16.62 20.57 -13.85
N ASP A 261 -16.92 21.85 -14.03
CA ASP A 261 -15.89 22.82 -14.42
C ASP A 261 -14.92 23.13 -13.26
N LEU A 262 -13.86 23.88 -13.56
CA LEU A 262 -12.81 24.15 -12.58
C LEU A 262 -13.36 24.80 -11.30
N MET A 263 -14.25 25.78 -11.42
CA MET A 263 -14.80 26.48 -10.24
C MET A 263 -15.68 25.55 -9.41
N GLN A 264 -16.48 24.72 -10.06
CA GLN A 264 -17.30 23.71 -9.40
C GLN A 264 -16.43 22.68 -8.66
N LEU A 265 -15.36 22.19 -9.28
CA LEU A 265 -14.41 21.26 -8.64
C LEU A 265 -13.75 21.88 -7.40
N VAL A 266 -13.27 23.13 -7.50
CA VAL A 266 -12.69 23.86 -6.37
C VAL A 266 -13.68 23.95 -5.21
N MET A 267 -14.90 24.42 -5.49
CA MET A 267 -15.95 24.57 -4.47
C MET A 267 -16.33 23.22 -3.84
N GLN A 268 -16.53 22.18 -4.66
CA GLN A 268 -16.88 20.85 -4.16
C GLN A 268 -15.79 20.28 -3.24
N LYS A 269 -14.52 20.37 -3.63
CA LYS A 269 -13.39 19.82 -2.86
C LYS A 269 -13.15 20.54 -1.53
N ILE A 270 -13.45 21.84 -1.46
CA ILE A 270 -13.27 22.63 -0.25
C ILE A 270 -14.46 22.50 0.71
N MET A 271 -15.68 22.32 0.18
CA MET A 271 -16.92 22.41 0.98
C MET A 271 -17.63 21.08 1.21
N HIS A 272 -17.36 20.06 0.40
CA HIS A 272 -18.14 18.82 0.43
C HIS A 272 -17.26 17.58 0.58
N THR A 273 -17.76 16.59 1.31
CA THR A 273 -17.21 15.24 1.32
C THR A 273 -17.69 14.47 0.08
N PRO A 274 -16.87 13.56 -0.49
CA PRO A 274 -17.29 12.72 -1.60
C PRO A 274 -18.48 11.83 -1.23
N ALA A 275 -19.28 11.44 -2.23
CA ALA A 275 -20.31 10.42 -2.03
C ALA A 275 -19.67 9.07 -1.67
N PRO A 276 -20.24 8.29 -0.75
CA PRO A 276 -19.75 6.95 -0.43
C PRO A 276 -19.72 6.04 -1.68
N LEU A 277 -18.68 5.23 -1.82
CA LEU A 277 -18.53 4.30 -2.95
C LEU A 277 -19.67 3.26 -3.01
N SER A 278 -20.19 2.86 -1.86
CA SER A 278 -21.34 1.95 -1.73
C SER A 278 -22.60 2.46 -2.42
N THR A 279 -22.76 3.78 -2.58
CA THR A 279 -23.87 4.37 -3.34
C THR A 279 -23.74 4.19 -4.85
N ILE A 280 -22.52 3.91 -5.34
CA ILE A 280 -22.22 3.70 -6.75
C ILE A 280 -22.13 2.21 -7.05
N ARG A 281 -21.54 1.44 -6.15
CA ARG A 281 -21.21 0.04 -6.31
C ARG A 281 -21.32 -0.70 -4.97
N SER A 282 -22.43 -1.40 -4.77
CA SER A 282 -22.82 -2.03 -3.49
C SER A 282 -21.97 -3.23 -3.07
N ASP A 283 -21.15 -3.80 -3.97
CA ASP A 283 -20.25 -4.92 -3.68
C ASP A 283 -18.88 -4.50 -3.10
N ILE A 284 -18.64 -3.18 -2.92
CA ILE A 284 -17.45 -2.67 -2.26
C ILE A 284 -17.60 -2.85 -0.75
N PRO A 285 -16.62 -3.50 -0.08
CA PRO A 285 -16.65 -3.68 1.36
C PRO A 285 -16.59 -2.35 2.11
N THR A 286 -17.33 -2.25 3.20
CA THR A 286 -17.44 -1.03 4.01
C THR A 286 -16.07 -0.56 4.53
N ASP A 287 -15.19 -1.50 4.94
CA ASP A 287 -13.86 -1.16 5.44
C ASP A 287 -12.94 -0.61 4.33
N VAL A 288 -13.01 -1.18 3.12
CA VAL A 288 -12.30 -0.64 1.94
C VAL A 288 -12.79 0.78 1.62
N GLU A 289 -14.12 0.99 1.61
CA GLU A 289 -14.71 2.32 1.42
C GLU A 289 -14.20 3.30 2.48
N ARG A 290 -14.26 2.93 3.76
CA ARG A 290 -13.82 3.75 4.89
C ARG A 290 -12.36 4.22 4.73
N VAL A 291 -11.45 3.31 4.38
CA VAL A 291 -10.03 3.64 4.20
C VAL A 291 -9.80 4.58 3.01
N ILE A 292 -10.52 4.38 1.90
CA ILE A 292 -10.43 5.28 0.74
C ILE A 292 -10.97 6.66 1.09
N MET A 293 -12.12 6.74 1.76
CA MET A 293 -12.72 8.00 2.18
C MET A 293 -11.86 8.76 3.18
N HIS A 294 -11.09 8.06 4.05
CA HIS A 294 -10.14 8.65 4.97
C HIS A 294 -9.00 9.41 4.25
N ALA A 295 -8.53 8.90 3.11
CA ALA A 295 -7.56 9.64 2.27
C ALA A 295 -8.16 10.89 1.61
N LEU A 296 -9.48 10.95 1.47
CA LEU A 296 -10.21 12.04 0.82
C LEU A 296 -10.73 13.12 1.80
N GLU A 297 -10.30 13.09 3.06
CA GLU A 297 -10.60 14.13 4.04
C GLU A 297 -10.15 15.50 3.55
N ILE A 298 -10.99 16.53 3.76
CA ILE A 298 -10.72 17.91 3.33
C ILE A 298 -9.48 18.45 4.06
N ASP A 299 -9.45 18.28 5.39
CA ASP A 299 -8.32 18.68 6.23
C ASP A 299 -7.17 17.67 6.09
N PRO A 300 -5.98 18.06 5.57
CA PRO A 300 -4.84 17.15 5.45
C PRO A 300 -4.44 16.48 6.76
N LYS A 301 -4.66 17.15 7.90
CA LYS A 301 -4.30 16.61 9.23
C LYS A 301 -5.19 15.46 9.67
N LYS A 302 -6.37 15.32 9.08
CA LYS A 302 -7.30 14.23 9.33
C LYS A 302 -7.04 13.01 8.45
N ARG A 303 -6.22 13.13 7.40
CA ARG A 303 -5.81 12.02 6.55
C ARG A 303 -4.78 11.14 7.27
N PRO A 304 -4.57 9.89 6.82
CA PRO A 304 -3.44 9.06 7.26
C PRO A 304 -2.10 9.81 7.21
N ALA A 305 -1.20 9.48 8.12
CA ALA A 305 0.06 10.22 8.26
C ALA A 305 1.02 10.02 7.09
N SER A 306 0.95 8.89 6.39
CA SER A 306 1.78 8.56 5.21
C SER A 306 1.02 7.66 4.23
N VAL A 307 1.55 7.57 3.01
CA VAL A 307 1.07 6.66 1.96
C VAL A 307 1.21 5.20 2.40
N ALA A 308 2.33 4.85 3.05
CA ALA A 308 2.58 3.49 3.54
C ALA A 308 1.54 3.05 4.59
N ILE A 309 1.19 3.91 5.55
CA ILE A 309 0.16 3.63 6.56
C ILE A 309 -1.19 3.42 5.89
N TRP A 310 -1.60 4.33 5.02
CA TRP A 310 -2.86 4.21 4.30
C TRP A 310 -2.96 2.92 3.47
N MET A 311 -1.85 2.55 2.81
CA MET A 311 -1.85 1.36 1.97
C MET A 311 -1.94 0.08 2.80
N SER A 312 -1.28 0.04 3.97
CA SER A 312 -1.40 -1.10 4.90
C SER A 312 -2.83 -1.26 5.43
N GLU A 313 -3.50 -0.15 5.79
CA GLU A 313 -4.92 -0.18 6.19
C GLU A 313 -5.83 -0.66 5.03
N LEU A 314 -5.52 -0.29 3.79
CA LEU A 314 -6.30 -0.69 2.62
C LEU A 314 -6.13 -2.18 2.29
N GLU A 315 -4.92 -2.72 2.44
CA GLU A 315 -4.64 -4.14 2.25
C GLU A 315 -5.35 -4.98 3.31
N GLU A 316 -5.25 -4.60 4.59
CA GLU A 316 -5.95 -5.27 5.69
C GLU A 316 -7.48 -5.27 5.45
N ALA A 317 -8.05 -4.11 5.09
CA ALA A 317 -9.48 -4.01 4.78
C ALA A 317 -9.90 -4.87 3.56
N ALA A 318 -9.00 -5.09 2.60
CA ALA A 318 -9.28 -5.91 1.42
C ALA A 318 -9.09 -7.43 1.68
N GLU A 319 -8.26 -7.81 2.65
CA GLU A 319 -8.07 -9.22 3.07
C GLU A 319 -9.24 -9.72 3.91
N ASP A 320 -9.80 -8.89 4.79
CA ASP A 320 -10.98 -9.21 5.60
C ASP A 320 -12.20 -9.62 4.76
N VAL A 321 -12.26 -9.18 3.50
CA VAL A 321 -13.30 -9.60 2.53
C VAL A 321 -13.22 -11.09 2.20
N ASP A 322 -12.03 -11.66 2.15
CA ASP A 322 -11.86 -13.09 1.87
C ASP A 322 -12.14 -13.95 3.10
N GLU A 323 -11.82 -13.45 4.28
CA GLU A 323 -12.18 -14.15 5.52
C GLU A 323 -13.68 -14.08 5.79
N SER A 324 -14.33 -12.94 5.55
CA SER A 324 -15.79 -12.81 5.64
C SER A 324 -16.53 -13.65 4.60
N LYS A 325 -16.02 -13.74 3.37
CA LYS A 325 -16.56 -14.67 2.35
C LYS A 325 -16.23 -16.12 2.66
N LYS A 326 -15.09 -16.42 3.31
CA LYS A 326 -14.76 -17.75 3.83
C LYS A 326 -15.52 -18.06 5.11
N ALA A 327 -15.82 -17.09 5.96
CA ALA A 327 -16.66 -17.23 7.15
C ALA A 327 -18.14 -17.47 6.80
N GLY A 328 -18.59 -17.03 5.61
CA GLY A 328 -19.88 -17.40 5.03
C GLY A 328 -19.93 -18.84 4.47
N VAL A 329 -18.80 -19.54 4.41
CA VAL A 329 -18.75 -20.95 4.05
C VAL A 329 -18.88 -21.77 5.32
N SER A 330 -20.06 -22.29 5.56
CA SER A 330 -20.35 -23.22 6.67
C SER A 330 -19.35 -24.38 6.65
N ARG A 331 -18.54 -24.50 7.70
CA ARG A 331 -17.65 -25.65 7.93
C ARG A 331 -18.43 -26.71 8.70
N LEU A 332 -18.74 -27.81 8.03
CA LEU A 332 -19.37 -28.97 8.67
C LEU A 332 -18.29 -30.03 8.91
N VAL A 333 -18.02 -30.32 10.17
CA VAL A 333 -17.12 -31.40 10.57
C VAL A 333 -17.94 -32.63 10.95
N VAL A 334 -17.77 -33.71 10.21
CA VAL A 334 -18.37 -35.00 10.52
C VAL A 334 -17.36 -35.91 11.19
N LEU A 335 -17.65 -36.30 12.42
CA LEU A 335 -16.89 -37.29 13.18
C LEU A 335 -17.50 -38.67 12.97
N ALA A 336 -16.71 -39.59 12.43
CA ALA A 336 -17.16 -40.96 12.20
C ALA A 336 -15.95 -41.92 12.23
N PRO A 337 -16.18 -43.24 12.36
CA PRO A 337 -15.13 -44.24 12.28
C PRO A 337 -14.33 -44.14 10.97
N VAL A 338 -13.06 -44.50 11.04
CA VAL A 338 -12.15 -44.50 9.87
C VAL A 338 -12.75 -45.35 8.74
N ASN A 339 -12.58 -44.88 7.49
CA ASN A 339 -13.13 -45.47 6.26
C ASN A 339 -14.66 -45.35 6.12
N SER A 340 -15.35 -44.54 6.94
CA SER A 340 -16.74 -44.18 6.64
C SER A 340 -16.82 -43.22 5.47
N GLU A 341 -17.81 -43.36 4.61
CA GLU A 341 -18.14 -42.43 3.53
C GLU A 341 -19.21 -41.45 3.96
N VAL A 342 -19.09 -40.21 3.56
CA VAL A 342 -20.01 -39.12 3.93
C VAL A 342 -20.67 -38.55 2.69
N TYR A 343 -22.01 -38.52 2.73
CA TYR A 343 -22.89 -38.02 1.67
C TYR A 343 -23.73 -36.86 2.21
N VAL A 344 -23.95 -35.86 1.38
CA VAL A 344 -24.90 -34.76 1.64
C VAL A 344 -25.83 -34.65 0.45
N ASN A 345 -27.15 -34.81 0.69
CA ASN A 345 -28.18 -34.87 -0.36
C ASN A 345 -27.85 -35.91 -1.43
N ASP A 346 -27.48 -37.13 -0.98
CA ASP A 346 -27.05 -38.26 -1.80
C ASP A 346 -25.77 -38.06 -2.64
N GLU A 347 -25.14 -36.92 -2.58
CA GLU A 347 -23.86 -36.66 -3.23
C GLU A 347 -22.69 -36.99 -2.29
N ARG A 348 -21.75 -37.82 -2.74
CA ARG A 348 -20.55 -38.17 -1.97
C ARG A 348 -19.67 -36.96 -1.81
N LYS A 349 -19.44 -36.52 -0.56
CA LYS A 349 -18.61 -35.35 -0.24
C LYS A 349 -17.23 -35.72 0.30
N GLY A 350 -17.01 -36.95 0.74
CA GLY A 350 -15.70 -37.39 1.21
C GLY A 350 -15.70 -38.70 1.96
N SER A 351 -14.51 -39.09 2.45
CA SER A 351 -14.34 -40.25 3.33
C SER A 351 -13.55 -39.87 4.57
N VAL A 352 -13.82 -40.53 5.69
CA VAL A 352 -13.19 -40.30 6.98
C VAL A 352 -11.83 -40.96 7.03
N GLY A 353 -10.77 -40.14 7.11
CA GLY A 353 -9.38 -40.58 7.20
C GLY A 353 -8.99 -41.04 8.62
N SER A 354 -7.67 -41.28 8.81
CA SER A 354 -7.09 -41.74 10.09
C SER A 354 -7.35 -40.82 11.29
N SER A 355 -7.72 -39.56 11.06
CA SER A 355 -8.09 -38.59 12.10
C SER A 355 -9.48 -38.78 12.67
N GLY A 356 -10.30 -39.71 12.14
CA GLY A 356 -11.68 -39.92 12.57
C GLY A 356 -12.65 -38.78 12.22
N ARG A 357 -12.22 -37.86 11.34
CA ARG A 357 -13.03 -36.70 10.93
C ARG A 357 -12.91 -36.40 9.44
N VAL A 358 -13.95 -35.81 8.88
CA VAL A 358 -13.94 -35.18 7.55
C VAL A 358 -14.51 -33.77 7.67
N VAL A 359 -13.87 -32.82 7.00
CA VAL A 359 -14.30 -31.42 6.97
C VAL A 359 -14.95 -31.16 5.61
N LEU A 360 -16.21 -30.81 5.61
CA LEU A 360 -16.98 -30.46 4.43
C LEU A 360 -17.07 -28.91 4.35
N THR A 361 -16.67 -28.38 3.22
CA THR A 361 -16.75 -26.94 2.90
C THR A 361 -17.72 -26.74 1.74
N ASN A 362 -18.26 -25.54 1.58
CA ASN A 362 -19.17 -25.16 0.49
C ASN A 362 -20.52 -25.87 0.52
N ILE A 363 -21.07 -26.17 1.71
CA ILE A 363 -22.44 -26.61 1.85
C ILE A 363 -23.31 -25.37 2.06
N PRO A 364 -24.32 -25.11 1.21
CA PRO A 364 -25.22 -23.98 1.37
C PRO A 364 -25.91 -23.97 2.73
N ALA A 365 -26.28 -22.80 3.24
CA ALA A 365 -27.12 -22.73 4.44
C ALA A 365 -28.52 -23.31 4.15
N GLY A 366 -29.09 -24.00 5.13
CA GLY A 366 -30.39 -24.64 5.00
C GLY A 366 -30.41 -26.08 5.50
N GLN A 367 -31.52 -26.78 5.21
CA GLN A 367 -31.69 -28.19 5.58
C GLN A 367 -31.07 -29.10 4.52
N HIS A 368 -30.28 -30.08 4.99
CA HIS A 368 -29.61 -31.08 4.16
C HIS A 368 -29.77 -32.47 4.77
N ILE A 369 -29.79 -33.48 3.95
CA ILE A 369 -29.76 -34.90 4.39
C ILE A 369 -28.29 -35.30 4.46
N LEU A 370 -27.78 -35.54 5.68
CA LEU A 370 -26.47 -36.12 5.91
C LEU A 370 -26.60 -37.63 6.07
N ARG A 371 -25.88 -38.40 5.25
CA ARG A 371 -25.77 -39.85 5.36
C ARG A 371 -24.30 -40.23 5.53
N VAL A 372 -24.02 -41.01 6.58
CA VAL A 372 -22.70 -41.57 6.84
C VAL A 372 -22.83 -43.10 6.73
N SER A 373 -22.06 -43.69 5.84
CA SER A 373 -22.07 -45.09 5.51
C SER A 373 -20.74 -45.77 5.78
N LYS A 374 -20.76 -46.98 6.30
CA LYS A 374 -19.55 -47.82 6.47
C LYS A 374 -19.90 -49.29 6.26
N ALA A 375 -19.07 -50.02 5.54
CA ALA A 375 -19.28 -51.43 5.27
C ALA A 375 -19.42 -52.26 6.56
N GLY A 376 -20.51 -53.04 6.68
CA GLY A 376 -20.83 -53.85 7.84
C GLY A 376 -21.52 -53.12 9.00
N GLU A 377 -21.86 -51.87 8.82
CA GLU A 377 -22.61 -51.06 9.79
C GLU A 377 -23.83 -50.43 9.11
N ARG A 378 -24.92 -50.23 9.88
CA ARG A 378 -26.12 -49.55 9.39
C ARG A 378 -25.84 -48.05 9.23
N ASP A 379 -26.22 -47.50 8.08
CA ASP A 379 -26.04 -46.08 7.76
C ASP A 379 -26.72 -45.18 8.81
N ASP A 380 -26.01 -44.07 9.13
CA ASP A 380 -26.57 -42.98 9.92
C ASP A 380 -27.07 -41.89 8.96
N GLU A 381 -28.39 -41.83 8.78
CA GLU A 381 -29.03 -40.86 7.91
C GLU A 381 -29.93 -39.94 8.74
N ARG A 382 -29.70 -38.63 8.61
CA ARG A 382 -30.46 -37.60 9.34
C ARG A 382 -30.51 -36.27 8.60
N VAL A 383 -31.56 -35.48 8.86
CA VAL A 383 -31.65 -34.10 8.42
C VAL A 383 -30.81 -33.22 9.35
N ILE A 384 -29.97 -32.41 8.78
CA ILE A 384 -29.14 -31.44 9.47
C ILE A 384 -29.47 -30.03 8.99
N GLU A 385 -29.35 -29.02 9.86
CA GLU A 385 -29.52 -27.63 9.52
C GLU A 385 -28.12 -26.97 9.48
N VAL A 386 -27.68 -26.55 8.29
CA VAL A 386 -26.43 -25.80 8.09
C VAL A 386 -26.73 -24.31 8.23
N ARG A 387 -26.12 -23.64 9.21
CA ARG A 387 -26.37 -22.23 9.52
C ARG A 387 -25.40 -21.34 8.75
N GLU A 388 -25.91 -20.20 8.25
CA GLU A 388 -25.13 -19.20 7.56
C GLU A 388 -24.19 -18.48 8.53
N GLY A 389 -22.91 -18.28 8.14
CA GLY A 389 -21.92 -17.54 8.94
C GLY A 389 -21.56 -18.16 10.29
N ALA A 390 -21.94 -19.42 10.53
CA ALA A 390 -21.68 -20.09 11.80
C ALA A 390 -20.23 -20.58 11.89
N ASN A 391 -19.71 -20.56 13.11
CA ASN A 391 -18.55 -21.31 13.53
C ASN A 391 -18.69 -22.78 13.09
N GLU A 392 -17.59 -23.51 13.01
CA GLU A 392 -17.53 -24.93 12.68
C GLU A 392 -18.64 -25.73 13.37
N GLN A 393 -19.54 -26.33 12.58
CA GLN A 393 -20.60 -27.23 13.08
C GLN A 393 -20.07 -28.65 13.12
N VAL A 394 -20.01 -29.25 14.30
CA VAL A 394 -19.55 -30.64 14.50
C VAL A 394 -20.70 -31.58 14.64
N ILE A 395 -20.74 -32.63 13.80
CA ILE A 395 -21.73 -33.69 13.85
C ILE A 395 -21.03 -35.03 14.07
N GLN A 396 -21.43 -35.76 15.11
CA GLN A 396 -20.94 -37.11 15.37
C GLN A 396 -21.88 -38.14 14.78
N ALA A 397 -21.38 -39.00 13.90
CA ALA A 397 -22.14 -40.09 13.31
C ALA A 397 -22.40 -41.22 14.33
N GLN A 398 -23.59 -41.83 14.26
CA GLN A 398 -24.03 -42.93 15.12
C GLN A 398 -24.26 -44.20 14.28
N LEU A 399 -23.16 -44.83 13.86
CA LEU A 399 -23.20 -46.09 13.13
C LEU A 399 -23.44 -47.24 14.12
N ARG A 400 -24.25 -48.25 13.73
CA ARG A 400 -24.57 -49.44 14.54
C ARG A 400 -24.25 -50.70 13.74
N PRO A 401 -23.69 -51.76 14.38
CA PRO A 401 -23.44 -53.04 13.70
C PRO A 401 -24.75 -53.64 13.12
N GLU A 402 -24.68 -54.24 11.96
CA GLU A 402 -25.84 -54.86 11.29
C GLU A 402 -26.36 -56.14 11.98
N HIS A 403 -25.60 -56.76 12.90
CA HIS A 403 -25.96 -57.98 13.60
C HIS A 403 -25.96 -57.79 15.13
N GLY A 404 -27.19 -57.87 15.73
CA GLY A 404 -27.39 -57.91 17.18
C GLY A 404 -28.86 -57.95 17.54
N THR A 405 -29.37 -59.17 17.81
CA THR A 405 -30.70 -59.48 18.36
C THR A 405 -31.01 -58.63 19.59
N ALA A 406 -32.24 -58.20 19.65
CA ALA A 406 -32.85 -57.42 20.72
C ALA A 406 -32.72 -58.07 22.09
N SER A 407 -32.31 -57.31 23.09
CA SER A 407 -32.62 -57.57 24.50
C SER A 407 -33.16 -56.29 25.12
N GLN A 408 -34.38 -56.35 25.62
CA GLN A 408 -35.10 -55.25 26.29
C GLN A 408 -34.42 -54.81 27.60
N PRO A 409 -34.61 -53.59 28.06
CA PRO A 409 -34.07 -53.13 29.31
C PRO A 409 -34.89 -53.50 30.52
N SER A 410 -34.28 -54.09 31.51
CA SER A 410 -34.81 -54.19 32.86
C SER A 410 -34.39 -52.99 33.71
N SER A 411 -35.41 -52.35 34.23
CA SER A 411 -35.33 -51.31 35.26
C SER A 411 -34.85 -51.88 36.59
N SER A 412 -33.92 -51.28 37.26
CA SER A 412 -33.80 -51.33 38.73
C SER A 412 -33.23 -50.05 39.30
N GLN A 413 -34.03 -49.46 40.18
CA GLN A 413 -33.69 -48.41 41.12
C GLN A 413 -32.69 -48.93 42.18
N GLY A 414 -31.85 -48.05 42.71
CA GLY A 414 -31.14 -48.36 43.94
C GLY A 414 -30.00 -47.42 44.28
N THR A 415 -30.31 -46.40 45.07
CA THR A 415 -29.65 -45.80 46.24
C THR A 415 -28.12 -45.56 46.24
N SER A 416 -27.83 -44.32 46.39
CA SER A 416 -26.78 -43.59 47.16
C SER A 416 -25.73 -44.39 47.95
N SER A 417 -24.44 -44.07 47.72
CA SER A 417 -23.51 -43.78 48.81
C SER A 417 -22.26 -43.00 48.30
N ALA A 418 -21.84 -42.05 49.12
CA ALA A 418 -20.74 -41.14 48.90
C ALA A 418 -19.36 -41.87 48.92
N GLY A 419 -18.50 -41.49 48.02
CA GLY A 419 -17.05 -41.86 48.02
C GLY A 419 -16.25 -40.69 47.47
N ALA A 420 -15.29 -40.25 48.27
CA ALA A 420 -14.44 -39.10 48.10
C ALA A 420 -13.60 -39.10 46.80
N PRO A 421 -13.12 -37.94 46.35
CA PRO A 421 -12.52 -37.76 45.03
C PRO A 421 -11.09 -38.31 45.00
N GLN A 422 -10.79 -39.14 44.04
CA GLN A 422 -9.44 -39.44 43.64
C GLN A 422 -8.85 -38.31 42.83
N SER A 423 -7.69 -37.83 43.26
CA SER A 423 -6.85 -36.79 42.66
C SER A 423 -6.47 -37.14 41.23
N SER A 424 -7.05 -36.45 40.27
CA SER A 424 -6.50 -36.41 38.89
C SER A 424 -5.25 -35.53 38.89
N VAL A 425 -4.08 -36.15 38.73
CA VAL A 425 -2.81 -35.50 38.49
C VAL A 425 -2.93 -34.68 37.22
N MET A 426 -2.88 -33.35 37.34
CA MET A 426 -2.80 -32.45 36.19
C MET A 426 -1.43 -32.65 35.51
N PRO A 427 -1.37 -32.79 34.16
CA PRO A 427 -0.11 -32.88 33.45
C PRO A 427 0.74 -31.62 33.68
N GLY A 428 2.03 -31.81 33.96
CA GLY A 428 2.97 -30.73 34.22
C GLY A 428 3.10 -29.79 32.99
N ILE A 429 3.37 -28.51 33.27
CA ILE A 429 3.62 -27.51 32.21
C ILE A 429 5.15 -27.27 32.14
N VAL A 430 5.70 -27.31 30.91
CA VAL A 430 7.10 -27.02 30.63
C VAL A 430 7.23 -25.73 29.82
N ALA A 431 8.27 -24.92 30.08
CA ALA A 431 8.59 -23.72 29.31
C ALA A 431 9.87 -23.94 28.48
N CYS A 432 9.86 -23.50 27.23
CA CYS A 432 11.04 -23.53 26.38
C CYS A 432 12.12 -22.59 26.93
N SER A 433 13.34 -23.10 27.16
CA SER A 433 14.46 -22.33 27.71
C SER A 433 14.93 -21.18 26.79
N ASN A 434 14.63 -21.24 25.50
CA ASN A 434 15.07 -20.23 24.52
C ASN A 434 14.06 -19.09 24.29
N CYS A 435 12.75 -19.39 24.27
CA CYS A 435 11.72 -18.38 23.96
C CYS A 435 10.62 -18.26 25.01
N ASN A 436 10.72 -18.99 26.11
CA ASN A 436 9.79 -19.03 27.24
C ASN A 436 8.32 -19.39 26.90
N SER A 437 8.07 -19.96 25.72
CA SER A 437 6.75 -20.46 25.33
C SER A 437 6.42 -21.72 26.16
N ARG A 438 5.18 -21.80 26.70
CA ARG A 438 4.74 -22.87 27.59
C ARG A 438 4.03 -23.97 26.80
N PHE A 439 4.28 -25.24 27.17
CA PHE A 439 3.73 -26.44 26.54
C PHE A 439 3.37 -27.48 27.62
N ALA A 440 2.54 -28.44 27.24
CA ALA A 440 2.29 -29.62 28.09
C ALA A 440 3.57 -30.47 28.18
N GLU A 441 3.75 -31.15 29.31
CA GLU A 441 4.86 -32.09 29.51
C GLU A 441 4.88 -33.19 28.44
N GLY A 442 6.05 -33.49 27.89
CA GLY A 442 6.25 -34.49 26.84
C GLY A 442 6.52 -33.91 25.43
N VAL A 443 6.50 -32.58 25.25
CA VAL A 443 6.87 -31.93 23.97
C VAL A 443 8.37 -32.01 23.73
N LYS A 444 8.80 -32.54 22.57
CA LYS A 444 10.21 -32.73 22.21
C LYS A 444 10.86 -31.53 21.57
N PHE A 445 10.08 -30.65 20.92
CA PHE A 445 10.58 -29.45 20.24
C PHE A 445 9.61 -28.28 20.44
N CYS A 446 10.15 -27.07 20.62
CA CYS A 446 9.37 -25.84 20.71
C CYS A 446 8.80 -25.46 19.35
N GLY A 447 7.47 -25.46 19.19
CA GLY A 447 6.80 -25.10 17.94
C GLY A 447 7.02 -23.64 17.49
N ARG A 448 7.62 -22.79 18.37
CA ARG A 448 7.85 -21.38 18.07
C ARG A 448 9.29 -21.07 17.65
N CYS A 449 10.30 -21.73 18.24
CA CYS A 449 11.72 -21.44 17.97
C CYS A 449 12.54 -22.67 17.61
N GLY A 450 11.95 -23.87 17.54
CA GLY A 450 12.61 -25.12 17.18
C GLY A 450 13.53 -25.71 18.27
N SER A 451 13.70 -25.05 19.44
CA SER A 451 14.57 -25.55 20.53
C SER A 451 14.02 -26.85 21.15
N GLY A 452 14.90 -27.80 21.47
CA GLY A 452 14.58 -29.05 22.20
C GLY A 452 14.74 -28.94 23.71
N SER A 453 15.13 -27.79 24.26
CA SER A 453 15.41 -27.60 25.68
C SER A 453 14.23 -26.99 26.42
N PHE A 454 13.76 -27.65 27.49
CA PHE A 454 12.61 -27.21 28.29
C PHE A 454 12.93 -27.29 29.77
N ILE A 455 12.32 -26.42 30.57
CA ILE A 455 12.38 -26.37 32.03
C ILE A 455 10.98 -26.58 32.60
N MET A 456 10.88 -27.36 33.69
CA MET A 456 9.62 -27.58 34.40
C MET A 456 9.20 -26.28 35.09
N VAL A 457 7.94 -25.89 34.95
CA VAL A 457 7.35 -24.72 35.62
C VAL A 457 6.45 -25.21 36.74
N SER A 458 6.80 -24.89 37.98
CA SER A 458 6.02 -25.26 39.16
C SER A 458 4.64 -24.55 39.15
N PRO A 459 3.57 -25.21 39.57
CA PRO A 459 2.24 -24.61 39.66
C PRO A 459 2.18 -23.62 40.84
N GLY A 460 2.54 -22.37 40.65
CA GLY A 460 2.55 -21.37 41.70
C GLY A 460 2.82 -19.94 41.26
N GLU A 461 3.37 -19.72 40.07
CA GLU A 461 3.60 -18.37 39.53
C GLU A 461 2.55 -18.04 38.45
N ALA A 462 1.34 -17.72 38.90
CA ALA A 462 0.36 -17.01 38.09
C ALA A 462 0.92 -15.61 37.80
N GLY A 463 1.34 -15.36 36.55
CA GLY A 463 1.91 -14.10 36.12
C GLY A 463 1.04 -12.90 36.49
N GLY A 464 1.61 -12.02 37.31
CA GLY A 464 0.99 -10.74 37.70
C GLY A 464 0.72 -9.88 36.48
N THR A 465 -0.34 -9.07 36.53
CA THR A 465 -0.57 -8.01 35.56
C THR A 465 -0.14 -6.67 36.17
N PHE A 466 0.57 -5.84 35.39
CA PHE A 466 0.93 -4.49 35.80
C PHE A 466 0.29 -3.45 34.87
N PRO A 467 -0.01 -2.24 35.37
CA PRO A 467 -0.59 -1.19 34.53
C PRO A 467 0.49 -0.55 33.66
N CYS A 468 0.16 -0.30 32.39
CA CYS A 468 1.02 0.45 31.48
C CYS A 468 1.25 1.89 32.02
N PRO A 469 2.50 2.38 32.16
CA PRO A 469 2.80 3.71 32.68
C PRO A 469 2.21 4.85 31.84
N ARG A 470 1.91 4.60 30.56
CA ARG A 470 1.41 5.64 29.64
C ARG A 470 -0.11 5.68 29.53
N CYS A 471 -0.80 4.54 29.59
CA CYS A 471 -2.24 4.47 29.30
C CYS A 471 -3.05 3.64 30.29
N ALA A 472 -2.44 3.17 31.39
CA ALA A 472 -3.03 2.37 32.46
C ALA A 472 -3.67 1.02 31.98
N ALA A 473 -3.48 0.59 30.74
CA ALA A 473 -3.93 -0.72 30.28
C ALA A 473 -3.22 -1.83 31.05
N ARG A 474 -3.92 -2.88 31.47
CA ARG A 474 -3.32 -4.03 32.16
C ARG A 474 -2.48 -4.85 31.18
N LEU A 475 -1.20 -5.00 31.48
CA LEU A 475 -0.23 -5.78 30.72
C LEU A 475 0.13 -7.05 31.50
N GLN A 476 0.33 -8.14 30.79
CA GLN A 476 0.87 -9.37 31.40
C GLN A 476 2.36 -9.18 31.73
N ASP A 477 2.81 -9.79 32.81
CA ASP A 477 4.21 -9.77 33.21
C ASP A 477 5.09 -10.31 32.09
N GLY A 478 6.15 -9.53 31.69
CA GLY A 478 7.02 -9.85 30.57
C GLY A 478 6.56 -9.28 29.20
N ALA A 479 5.46 -8.53 29.12
CA ALA A 479 5.09 -7.86 27.89
C ALA A 479 6.12 -6.78 27.51
N ARG A 480 6.71 -6.87 26.31
CA ARG A 480 7.71 -5.92 25.82
C ARG A 480 7.12 -4.61 25.29
N PHE A 481 5.86 -4.64 24.89
CA PHE A 481 5.15 -3.47 24.35
C PHE A 481 3.72 -3.45 24.88
N CYS A 482 3.19 -2.26 25.11
CA CYS A 482 1.77 -2.08 25.40
C CYS A 482 0.95 -2.13 24.12
N GLY A 483 0.10 -3.15 23.96
CA GLY A 483 -0.78 -3.32 22.77
C GLY A 483 -1.79 -2.18 22.56
N ARG A 484 -2.00 -1.29 23.57
CA ARG A 484 -2.95 -0.18 23.44
C ARG A 484 -2.29 1.15 23.04
N CYS A 485 -1.04 1.41 23.45
CA CYS A 485 -0.37 2.70 23.20
C CYS A 485 1.03 2.58 22.62
N GLY A 486 1.50 1.36 22.28
CA GLY A 486 2.81 1.10 21.69
C GLY A 486 4.02 1.33 22.60
N LEU A 487 3.82 1.69 23.89
CA LEU A 487 4.95 1.95 24.79
C LEU A 487 5.80 0.68 24.97
N ASN A 488 7.13 0.81 24.79
CA ASN A 488 8.09 -0.25 25.13
C ASN A 488 8.19 -0.38 26.66
N THR A 489 7.85 -1.55 27.18
CA THR A 489 7.82 -1.87 28.61
C THR A 489 8.94 -2.84 29.02
N ALA A 490 9.90 -3.13 28.11
CA ALA A 490 11.07 -3.95 28.42
C ALA A 490 11.91 -3.24 29.49
N PRO A 491 12.40 -3.95 30.54
CA PRO A 491 13.28 -3.35 31.53
C PRO A 491 14.58 -2.90 30.85
N GLN A 492 14.90 -1.62 30.97
CA GLN A 492 16.21 -1.10 30.57
C GLN A 492 17.24 -1.64 31.55
N VAL A 493 18.08 -2.55 31.10
CA VAL A 493 19.25 -3.01 31.84
C VAL A 493 20.22 -1.83 31.90
N GLN A 494 20.30 -1.18 33.04
CA GLN A 494 21.41 -0.27 33.32
C GLN A 494 22.68 -1.11 33.44
N PRO A 495 23.80 -0.77 32.76
CA PRO A 495 25.04 -1.45 32.94
C PRO A 495 25.58 -1.15 34.34
N THR A 496 25.50 -2.12 35.23
CA THR A 496 26.29 -2.11 36.47
C THR A 496 27.77 -2.26 36.11
N SER A 497 28.53 -1.23 36.42
CA SER A 497 29.96 -1.17 36.30
C SER A 497 30.60 -2.20 37.22
N ILE A 498 31.16 -3.27 36.64
CA ILE A 498 32.18 -4.11 37.30
C ILE A 498 33.51 -3.66 36.72
N ALA A 499 34.30 -3.00 37.54
CA ALA A 499 35.67 -2.65 37.25
C ALA A 499 36.54 -3.92 37.23
N VAL A 500 37.09 -4.25 36.05
CA VAL A 500 38.28 -5.08 35.92
C VAL A 500 39.29 -4.29 35.10
N GLY A 501 40.38 -3.92 35.75
CA GLY A 501 41.43 -3.11 35.14
C GLY A 501 42.18 -3.91 34.08
N PHE A 502 42.39 -3.28 32.93
CA PHE A 502 43.58 -3.51 32.08
C PHE A 502 44.05 -2.14 31.58
N THR A 503 45.27 -1.80 31.97
CA THR A 503 46.06 -0.68 31.51
C THR A 503 46.42 -0.87 30.03
N SER A 504 46.06 0.08 29.18
CA SER A 504 46.82 0.41 27.97
C SER A 504 46.58 1.85 27.59
N THR A 505 47.66 2.56 27.67
CA THR A 505 47.86 3.97 27.29
C THR A 505 47.56 4.22 25.81
N TYR A 506 46.64 5.14 25.51
CA TYR A 506 46.84 6.14 24.46
C TYR A 506 45.92 7.35 24.76
N GLN A 507 46.58 8.42 25.12
CA GLN A 507 46.00 9.76 25.30
C GLN A 507 45.72 10.38 23.93
N ASN A 508 44.51 10.88 23.74
CA ASN A 508 44.34 12.25 23.22
C ASN A 508 42.90 12.73 23.56
N PRO A 509 42.75 13.79 24.34
CA PRO A 509 41.47 14.41 24.59
C PRO A 509 41.13 15.32 23.39
N LEU A 510 40.02 15.07 22.71
CA LEU A 510 39.41 16.06 21.83
C LEU A 510 38.88 17.22 22.69
N PRO A 511 39.11 18.48 22.28
CA PRO A 511 38.66 19.64 23.02
C PRO A 511 37.15 19.72 23.08
N ALA A 512 36.61 20.07 24.23
CA ALA A 512 35.19 20.34 24.45
C ALA A 512 34.72 21.39 23.41
N GLN A 513 33.82 21.01 22.53
CA GLN A 513 33.23 21.91 21.56
C GLN A 513 32.33 22.90 22.31
N ALA A 514 32.65 24.18 22.24
CA ALA A 514 31.86 25.25 22.83
C ALA A 514 30.46 25.25 22.20
N GLU A 515 29.44 25.15 23.01
CA GLU A 515 28.04 25.26 22.60
C GLU A 515 27.63 26.74 22.55
N ARG A 516 26.77 27.11 21.59
CA ARG A 516 26.18 28.44 21.47
C ARG A 516 24.72 28.43 21.81
N LEU A 517 24.29 29.30 22.73
CA LEU A 517 22.91 29.45 23.14
C LEU A 517 22.20 30.45 22.23
N CYS A 518 21.07 30.09 21.64
CA CYS A 518 20.24 31.00 20.88
C CYS A 518 19.56 32.03 21.82
N ARG A 519 19.91 33.31 21.69
CA ARG A 519 19.37 34.39 22.54
C ARG A 519 17.86 34.62 22.42
N ARG A 520 17.22 34.10 21.38
CA ARG A 520 15.78 34.29 21.16
C ARG A 520 14.93 33.13 21.67
N CYS A 521 15.37 31.88 21.55
CA CYS A 521 14.56 30.70 21.91
C CYS A 521 15.20 29.78 22.96
N GLY A 522 16.42 30.08 23.46
CA GLY A 522 17.06 29.34 24.54
C GLY A 522 17.63 27.96 24.14
N ASN A 523 17.63 27.56 22.86
CA ASN A 523 18.19 26.28 22.44
C ASN A 523 19.72 26.35 22.25
N ASN A 524 20.42 25.27 22.67
CA ASN A 524 21.85 25.10 22.47
C ASN A 524 22.15 24.48 21.12
N TYR A 525 23.24 24.97 20.49
CA TYR A 525 23.73 24.47 19.21
C TYR A 525 25.26 24.33 19.22
N PRO A 526 25.82 23.34 18.49
CA PRO A 526 27.26 23.24 18.29
C PRO A 526 27.84 24.50 17.67
N ALA A 527 29.12 24.85 18.00
CA ALA A 527 29.75 26.09 17.61
C ALA A 527 29.86 26.36 16.10
N HIS A 528 29.77 25.31 15.27
CA HIS A 528 29.82 25.42 13.81
C HIS A 528 28.47 25.83 13.18
N ILE A 529 27.38 25.80 13.93
CA ILE A 529 26.06 26.23 13.45
C ILE A 529 25.97 27.75 13.50
N LYS A 530 25.66 28.38 12.38
CA LYS A 530 25.59 29.82 12.23
C LYS A 530 24.17 30.40 12.46
N PHE A 531 23.14 29.59 12.34
CA PHE A 531 21.75 30.03 12.48
C PHE A 531 20.95 29.06 13.36
N CYS A 532 20.05 29.59 14.17
CA CYS A 532 19.16 28.80 14.99
C CYS A 532 18.10 28.08 14.13
N GLY A 533 18.12 26.74 14.08
CA GLY A 533 17.17 25.94 13.33
C GLY A 533 15.71 26.08 13.74
N ARG A 534 15.43 26.69 14.93
CA ARG A 534 14.07 26.88 15.43
C ARG A 534 13.49 28.28 15.17
N CYS A 535 14.30 29.33 15.17
CA CYS A 535 13.81 30.70 15.04
C CYS A 535 14.54 31.52 13.95
N GLY A 536 15.45 30.90 13.18
CA GLY A 536 16.15 31.49 12.05
C GLY A 536 17.18 32.59 12.38
N ILE A 537 17.38 32.93 13.65
CA ILE A 537 18.32 34.02 14.04
C ILE A 537 19.77 33.54 13.99
N SER A 538 20.71 34.45 13.68
CA SER A 538 22.14 34.15 13.73
C SER A 538 22.60 33.86 15.17
N LEU A 539 23.41 32.79 15.36
CA LEU A 539 23.91 32.30 16.66
C LEU A 539 25.28 32.89 16.98
#